data_5723287b86558da08fd24e531ee4959c
#
_entry.id   5723287b86558da08fd24e531ee4959c
#
_cell.length_a   1.000
_cell.length_b   1.000
_cell.length_c   1.000
_cell.angle_alpha   90.00
_cell.angle_beta   90.00
_cell.angle_gamma   90.00
#
_symmetry.space_group_name_H-M   'P 1'
#
loop_
_entity.id
_entity.type
_entity.pdbx_description
1 polymer ?
#
loop_
_entity_poly.entity_id
_entity_poly.type
_entity_poly.pdbx_seq_one_letter_code
_entity_poly.pdbx_strand_id
1 'polypeptide(L)'
;MDIPDGWTASADRKAIEKRFTFADFSEAFAFLTRVAMHAEKADHHPEFTSVWNRVDFRLTSHDAGGVTERDVELATAIDRLAA
;
A
#
# COMPACT_ATOMS: atom_id res chain seq x y z
N MET A 1 -17.17 5.22 -0.30
CA MET A 1 -15.74 5.59 -0.48
C MET A 1 -15.19 4.80 -1.64
N ASP A 2 -14.64 5.48 -2.62
CA ASP A 2 -14.14 4.83 -3.82
C ASP A 2 -12.74 4.28 -3.60
N ILE A 3 -12.57 3.02 -3.95
CA ILE A 3 -11.27 2.36 -3.90
C ILE A 3 -10.52 2.71 -5.20
N PRO A 4 -9.26 3.17 -5.14
CA PRO A 4 -8.50 3.49 -6.35
C PRO A 4 -8.36 2.28 -7.28
N ASP A 5 -8.27 2.55 -8.57
CA ASP A 5 -8.10 1.50 -9.59
C ASP A 5 -6.87 0.66 -9.28
N GLY A 6 -7.01 -0.65 -9.47
CA GLY A 6 -5.92 -1.59 -9.21
C GLY A 6 -5.88 -2.12 -7.78
N TRP A 7 -6.60 -1.48 -6.87
CA TRP A 7 -6.73 -1.97 -5.50
C TRP A 7 -8.03 -2.74 -5.35
N THR A 8 -8.02 -3.80 -4.55
CA THR A 8 -9.21 -4.63 -4.33
C THR A 8 -9.48 -4.76 -2.84
N ALA A 9 -10.76 -4.91 -2.49
CA ALA A 9 -11.14 -5.17 -1.12
C ALA A 9 -10.64 -6.55 -0.71
N SER A 10 -10.13 -6.66 0.53
CA SER A 10 -9.72 -7.95 1.09
C SER A 10 -10.94 -8.86 1.29
N ALA A 11 -10.68 -10.16 1.49
CA ALA A 11 -11.74 -11.14 1.71
C ALA A 11 -12.62 -10.79 2.90
N ASP A 12 -12.01 -10.25 3.97
CA ASP A 12 -12.75 -9.84 5.17
C ASP A 12 -13.36 -8.44 5.05
N ARG A 13 -13.14 -7.76 3.94
CA ARG A 13 -13.66 -6.42 3.64
C ARG A 13 -13.15 -5.32 4.57
N LYS A 14 -12.08 -5.58 5.31
CA LYS A 14 -11.53 -4.62 6.27
C LYS A 14 -10.30 -3.90 5.76
N ALA A 15 -9.82 -4.26 4.57
CA ALA A 15 -8.62 -3.67 3.99
C ALA A 15 -8.73 -3.57 2.47
N ILE A 16 -7.82 -2.82 1.86
CA ILE A 16 -7.63 -2.84 0.41
C ILE A 16 -6.23 -3.35 0.13
N GLU A 17 -6.08 -4.07 -0.98
CA GLU A 17 -4.85 -4.81 -1.29
C GLU A 17 -4.42 -4.59 -2.73
N LYS A 18 -3.10 -4.58 -2.94
CA LYS A 18 -2.52 -4.51 -4.28
C LYS A 18 -1.12 -5.09 -4.27
N ARG A 19 -0.77 -5.77 -5.37
CA ARG A 19 0.59 -6.28 -5.60
C ARG A 19 1.29 -5.41 -6.64
N PHE A 20 2.55 -5.08 -6.35
CA PHE A 20 3.43 -4.40 -7.30
C PHE A 20 4.58 -5.33 -7.64
N THR A 21 4.95 -5.39 -8.92
CA THR A 21 6.04 -6.23 -9.40
C THR A 21 7.06 -5.37 -10.14
N PHE A 22 8.33 -5.61 -9.87
CA PHE A 22 9.43 -4.82 -10.41
C PHE A 22 10.41 -5.72 -11.15
N ALA A 23 11.49 -5.13 -11.67
CA ALA A 23 12.50 -5.89 -12.41
C ALA A 23 13.29 -6.83 -11.50
N ASP A 24 13.61 -6.37 -10.28
CA ASP A 24 14.42 -7.13 -9.34
C ASP A 24 14.16 -6.65 -7.90
N PHE A 25 14.86 -7.24 -6.96
CA PHE A 25 14.70 -6.89 -5.55
C PHE A 25 15.18 -5.47 -5.25
N SER A 26 16.26 -5.04 -5.88
CA SER A 26 16.80 -3.70 -5.66
C SER A 26 15.75 -2.63 -6.02
N GLU A 27 15.09 -2.80 -7.16
CA GLU A 27 14.05 -1.88 -7.60
C GLU A 27 12.84 -1.92 -6.66
N ALA A 28 12.42 -3.12 -6.28
CA ALA A 28 11.30 -3.30 -5.35
C ALA A 28 11.60 -2.65 -3.99
N PHE A 29 12.82 -2.84 -3.49
CA PHE A 29 13.19 -2.32 -2.17
C PHE A 29 13.35 -0.80 -2.20
N ALA A 30 13.86 -0.24 -3.29
CA ALA A 30 13.95 1.21 -3.46
C ALA A 30 12.55 1.84 -3.44
N PHE A 31 11.60 1.22 -4.13
CA PHE A 31 10.20 1.65 -4.11
C PHE A 31 9.62 1.56 -2.68
N LEU A 32 9.82 0.41 -2.02
CA LEU A 32 9.31 0.21 -0.66
C LEU A 32 9.90 1.22 0.32
N THR A 33 11.17 1.58 0.16
CA THR A 33 11.81 2.59 0.99
C THR A 33 11.11 3.95 0.83
N ARG A 34 10.79 4.33 -0.41
CA ARG A 34 10.07 5.59 -0.66
C ARG A 34 8.67 5.56 -0.05
N VAL A 35 8.00 4.41 -0.12
CA VAL A 35 6.69 4.24 0.53
C VAL A 35 6.82 4.41 2.03
N ALA A 36 7.85 3.82 2.63
CA ALA A 36 8.09 3.91 4.07
C ALA A 36 8.29 5.36 4.52
N MET A 37 9.06 6.15 3.75
CA MET A 37 9.28 7.55 4.08
C MET A 37 7.98 8.36 4.00
N HIS A 38 7.16 8.09 2.99
CA HIS A 38 5.86 8.76 2.86
C HIS A 38 4.93 8.39 4.01
N ALA A 39 4.86 7.09 4.33
CA ALA A 39 3.97 6.58 5.38
C ALA A 39 4.32 7.17 6.74
N GLU A 40 5.61 7.30 7.02
CA GLU A 40 6.07 7.90 8.28
C GLU A 40 5.64 9.36 8.38
N LYS A 41 5.76 10.10 7.28
CA LYS A 41 5.39 11.50 7.23
C LYS A 41 3.88 11.69 7.38
N ALA A 42 3.09 10.78 6.79
CA ALA A 42 1.63 10.82 6.85
C ALA A 42 1.08 10.23 8.15
N ASP A 43 1.94 9.60 8.95
CA ASP A 43 1.57 8.91 10.18
C ASP A 43 0.47 7.85 9.93
N HIS A 44 0.59 7.14 8.81
CA HIS A 44 -0.29 6.02 8.47
C HIS A 44 0.52 4.98 7.74
N HIS A 45 0.67 3.80 8.35
CA HIS A 45 1.65 2.79 7.92
C HIS A 45 0.97 1.60 7.27
N PRO A 46 1.47 1.13 6.11
CA PRO A 46 0.90 -0.02 5.43
C PRO A 46 1.37 -1.33 6.06
N GLU A 47 0.54 -2.36 5.95
CA GLU A 47 1.02 -3.73 6.10
C GLU A 47 1.56 -4.14 4.74
N PHE A 48 2.67 -4.87 4.72
CA PHE A 48 3.24 -5.31 3.45
C PHE A 48 4.03 -6.60 3.61
N THR A 49 4.17 -7.29 2.47
CA THR A 49 5.06 -8.45 2.34
C THR A 49 5.95 -8.19 1.14
N SER A 50 7.24 -8.31 1.34
CA SER A 50 8.22 -8.11 0.27
C SER A 50 8.93 -9.43 0.00
N VAL A 51 8.82 -9.92 -1.25
CA VAL A 51 9.47 -11.15 -1.68
C VAL A 51 10.09 -10.90 -3.04
N TRP A 52 11.42 -10.94 -3.12
CA TRP A 52 12.20 -10.71 -4.33
C TRP A 52 11.77 -9.44 -5.06
N ASN A 53 11.12 -9.58 -6.23
CA ASN A 53 10.76 -8.43 -7.08
C ASN A 53 9.34 -7.92 -6.84
N ARG A 54 8.63 -8.43 -5.83
CA ARG A 54 7.25 -8.03 -5.60
C ARG A 54 7.04 -7.49 -4.20
N VAL A 55 6.06 -6.58 -4.09
CA VAL A 55 5.63 -6.02 -2.82
C VAL A 55 4.11 -6.09 -2.78
N ASP A 56 3.55 -6.73 -1.77
CA ASP A 56 2.11 -6.83 -1.56
C ASP A 56 1.72 -5.93 -0.41
N PHE A 57 0.75 -5.05 -0.64
CA PHE A 57 0.25 -4.14 0.38
C PHE A 57 -1.13 -4.54 0.86
N ARG A 58 -1.37 -4.32 2.14
CA ARG A 58 -2.69 -4.40 2.75
C ARG A 58 -2.86 -3.14 3.60
N LEU A 59 -3.83 -2.31 3.22
CA LEU A 59 -4.08 -1.03 3.90
C LEU A 59 -5.38 -1.08 4.67
N THR A 60 -5.31 -0.70 5.94
CA THR A 60 -6.47 -0.65 6.81
C THR A 60 -6.21 0.38 7.91
N SER A 61 -7.27 0.91 8.50
CA SER A 61 -7.17 1.81 9.64
C SER A 61 -7.67 1.07 10.87
N HIS A 62 -6.73 0.56 11.67
CA HIS A 62 -7.05 -0.28 12.83
C HIS A 62 -7.98 0.41 13.83
N ASP A 63 -7.76 1.69 14.08
CA ASP A 63 -8.56 2.46 15.03
C ASP A 63 -10.00 2.69 14.57
N ALA A 64 -10.24 2.55 13.26
CA ALA A 64 -11.59 2.68 12.68
C ALA A 64 -12.22 1.33 12.35
N GLY A 65 -11.46 0.25 12.48
CA GLY A 65 -11.95 -1.10 12.20
C GLY A 65 -12.10 -1.40 10.71
N GLY A 66 -11.44 -0.66 9.84
CA GLY A 66 -11.54 -0.89 8.40
C GLY A 66 -10.95 0.23 7.58
N VAL A 67 -11.32 0.26 6.30
CA VAL A 67 -10.79 1.23 5.34
C VAL A 67 -11.37 2.61 5.60
N THR A 68 -10.51 3.63 5.58
CA THR A 68 -10.90 5.03 5.70
C THR A 68 -10.24 5.84 4.57
N GLU A 69 -10.53 7.15 4.54
CA GLU A 69 -9.87 8.05 3.60
C GLU A 69 -8.35 8.02 3.71
N ARG A 70 -7.82 7.74 4.91
CA ARG A 70 -6.36 7.62 5.09
C ARG A 70 -5.78 6.50 4.24
N ASP A 71 -6.52 5.39 4.08
CA ASP A 71 -6.07 4.27 3.26
C ASP A 71 -6.14 4.60 1.78
N VAL A 72 -7.19 5.30 1.37
CA VAL A 72 -7.34 5.74 -0.02
C VAL A 72 -6.22 6.73 -0.39
N GLU A 73 -5.92 7.66 0.48
CA GLU A 73 -4.82 8.61 0.26
C GLU A 73 -3.47 7.92 0.18
N LEU A 74 -3.23 6.94 1.06
CA LEU A 74 -2.00 6.18 1.05
C LEU A 74 -1.88 5.34 -0.22
N ALA A 75 -2.97 4.68 -0.63
CA ALA A 75 -2.99 3.89 -1.86
C ALA A 75 -2.64 4.77 -3.08
N THR A 76 -3.22 5.96 -3.14
CA THR A 76 -2.95 6.91 -4.23
C THR A 76 -1.48 7.32 -4.23
N ALA A 77 -0.91 7.59 -3.06
CA ALA A 77 0.50 7.95 -2.94
C ALA A 77 1.42 6.79 -3.35
N ILE A 78 1.07 5.57 -2.94
CA ILE A 78 1.83 4.37 -3.31
C ILE A 78 1.84 4.19 -4.83
N ASP A 79 0.68 4.34 -5.48
CA ASP A 79 0.58 4.24 -6.94
C ASP A 79 1.47 5.28 -7.63
N ARG A 80 1.49 6.50 -7.11
CA ARG A 80 2.30 7.58 -7.67
C ARG A 80 3.79 7.25 -7.54
N LEU A 81 4.19 6.70 -6.40
CA LEU A 81 5.59 6.34 -6.16
C LEU A 81 6.04 5.16 -7.01
N ALA A 82 5.12 4.32 -7.45
CA ALA A 82 5.41 3.16 -8.30
C ALA A 82 5.55 3.54 -9.78
N ALA A 83 5.02 4.69 -10.17
CA ALA A 83 4.98 5.11 -11.58
C ALA A 83 6.36 5.51 -12.11
#